data_be43f71cd8bd94182c1b1713e1f2f4d5
#
_entry.id   be43f71cd8bd94182c1b1713e1f2f4d5
#
_cell.length_a   1.000
_cell.length_b   1.000
_cell.length_c   1.000
_cell.angle_alpha   90.00
_cell.angle_beta   90.00
_cell.angle_gamma   90.00
#
_symmetry.space_group_name_H-M   'P 1'
#
loop_
_entity.id
_entity.type
_entity.pdbx_description
1 polymer ?
#
loop_
_entity_poly.entity_id
_entity_poly.type
_entity_poly.pdbx_seq_one_letter_code
_entity_poly.pdbx_strand_id
1 'polypeptide(L)'
;MSLDLTTLNEYRARPLYQPLSRSALIQLLSNQPLFEEDKMESFNGQGLHILAVDDHLPNLIVLEALLGELNVTTTKALSGQQALEILQERAEHDSKAFDLVFMDIQMPVMSGVDTTRAIRALESTIENHKRLPIIALTAHALADEKQKLLQVGMDDYVTKPIQIDQIIQILTHWTTDRFNKGSPVEKAIVIEALDPKVLDWQQSLQLAANKEDLAVDLLRMLMDSFDTELHEMKQLIEMEDFPQLEHVLHRLYGATRYVGVPNLQEATGTFEQFVSTLRKERRKADEQFVQETIKRFNELKVVIEQVQHAAQQILIKHNP
;
A
#
# COMPACT_ATOMS: atom_id res chain seq x y z
N MET A 1 1.80 33.18 -9.78
CA MET A 1 1.84 33.43 -11.22
C MET A 1 1.78 32.06 -11.88
N SER A 2 0.60 31.63 -12.30
CA SER A 2 0.42 30.33 -13.01
C SER A 2 0.76 30.58 -14.47
N LEU A 3 1.82 29.95 -14.96
CA LEU A 3 2.15 29.91 -16.39
C LEU A 3 1.17 28.93 -17.06
N ASP A 4 0.42 29.43 -18.03
CA ASP A 4 -0.50 28.64 -18.83
C ASP A 4 0.29 27.80 -19.85
N LEU A 5 -0.23 26.63 -20.22
CA LEU A 5 0.37 25.69 -21.18
C LEU A 5 0.60 26.31 -22.56
N THR A 6 -0.20 27.29 -22.94
CA THR A 6 -0.06 28.05 -24.21
C THR A 6 1.22 28.88 -24.22
N THR A 7 1.53 29.53 -23.11
CA THR A 7 2.76 30.32 -22.91
C THR A 7 4.02 29.45 -22.96
N LEU A 8 3.94 28.22 -22.37
CA LEU A 8 5.06 27.29 -22.40
C LEU A 8 5.40 26.79 -23.81
N ASN A 9 4.39 26.57 -24.65
CA ASN A 9 4.58 26.18 -26.05
C ASN A 9 5.23 27.28 -26.91
N GLU A 10 4.86 28.55 -26.69
CA GLU A 10 5.46 29.70 -27.40
C GLU A 10 6.97 29.83 -27.15
N TYR A 11 7.41 29.56 -25.91
CA TYR A 11 8.82 29.66 -25.52
C TYR A 11 9.58 28.33 -25.65
N ARG A 12 8.97 27.27 -26.19
CA ARG A 12 9.50 25.88 -26.20
C ARG A 12 9.95 25.43 -24.82
N ALA A 13 9.33 25.97 -23.77
CA ALA A 13 9.62 25.63 -22.39
C ALA A 13 8.82 24.40 -21.99
N ARG A 14 9.41 23.54 -21.17
CA ARG A 14 8.76 22.31 -20.68
C ARG A 14 8.55 22.39 -19.18
N PRO A 15 7.35 22.06 -18.66
CA PRO A 15 7.12 22.03 -17.24
C PRO A 15 7.89 20.88 -16.59
N LEU A 16 8.51 21.16 -15.45
CA LEU A 16 9.14 20.17 -14.59
C LEU A 16 8.33 20.03 -13.33
N TYR A 17 7.89 18.81 -13.04
CA TYR A 17 7.13 18.51 -11.83
C TYR A 17 8.07 18.07 -10.69
N GLN A 18 7.81 18.53 -9.47
CA GLN A 18 8.54 18.08 -8.28
C GLN A 18 7.83 16.87 -7.64
N PRO A 19 8.59 15.90 -7.10
CA PRO A 19 10.04 15.86 -6.95
C PRO A 19 10.78 15.47 -8.23
N LEU A 20 11.89 16.18 -8.54
CA LEU A 20 12.75 15.88 -9.67
C LEU A 20 13.54 14.58 -9.43
N SER A 21 13.30 13.57 -10.23
CA SER A 21 14.13 12.36 -10.20
C SER A 21 15.49 12.60 -10.86
N ARG A 22 16.51 11.87 -10.42
CA ARG A 22 17.86 11.93 -11.03
C ARG A 22 17.83 11.55 -12.50
N SER A 23 16.96 10.63 -12.91
CA SER A 23 16.75 10.20 -14.29
C SER A 23 16.15 11.33 -15.16
N ALA A 24 15.16 12.06 -14.67
CA ALA A 24 14.58 13.21 -15.36
C ALA A 24 15.62 14.33 -15.60
N LEU A 25 16.52 14.57 -14.65
CA LEU A 25 17.63 15.51 -14.79
C LEU A 25 18.66 15.04 -15.84
N ILE A 26 19.03 13.77 -15.87
CA ILE A 26 19.98 13.20 -16.85
C ILE A 26 19.39 13.28 -18.26
N GLN A 27 18.11 12.95 -18.44
CA GLN A 27 17.41 13.05 -19.73
C GLN A 27 17.32 14.50 -20.25
N LEU A 28 17.07 15.47 -19.37
CA LEU A 28 17.10 16.89 -19.71
C LEU A 28 18.46 17.36 -20.19
N LEU A 29 19.53 16.91 -19.56
CA LEU A 29 20.90 17.26 -19.89
C LEU A 29 21.42 16.55 -21.16
N SER A 30 20.87 15.40 -21.53
CA SER A 30 21.24 14.64 -22.70
C SER A 30 20.55 15.11 -24.00
N ASN A 31 19.70 16.13 -23.95
CA ASN A 31 18.94 16.67 -25.08
C ASN A 31 18.05 15.63 -25.81
N GLN A 32 17.75 14.51 -25.14
CA GLN A 32 16.81 13.52 -25.63
C GLN A 32 15.37 13.97 -25.32
N PRO A 33 14.37 13.66 -26.15
CA PRO A 33 12.99 14.00 -25.87
C PRO A 33 12.58 13.40 -24.51
N LEU A 34 12.04 14.24 -23.62
CA LEU A 34 11.60 13.87 -22.27
C LEU A 34 10.42 12.88 -22.26
N PHE A 35 9.78 12.75 -23.38
CA PHE A 35 8.75 11.77 -23.71
C PHE A 35 9.01 11.34 -25.17
N GLU A 36 9.76 10.29 -25.38
CA GLU A 36 9.19 9.30 -26.24
C GLU A 36 7.92 8.89 -25.49
N GLU A 37 6.78 8.92 -26.17
CA GLU A 37 5.76 7.91 -25.94
C GLU A 37 6.45 6.57 -26.25
N ASP A 38 7.34 6.15 -25.35
CA ASP A 38 7.64 4.76 -25.21
C ASP A 38 6.26 4.14 -24.97
N LYS A 39 5.77 3.53 -26.02
CA LYS A 39 4.81 2.44 -25.89
C LYS A 39 5.24 1.70 -24.65
N MET A 40 4.56 1.94 -23.53
CA MET A 40 4.62 1.03 -22.39
C MET A 40 4.28 -0.31 -23.00
N GLU A 41 5.32 -1.08 -23.29
CA GLU A 41 5.15 -2.46 -23.74
C GLU A 41 4.25 -3.05 -22.68
N SER A 42 3.02 -3.34 -23.05
CA SER A 42 1.99 -3.76 -22.13
C SER A 42 2.47 -5.03 -21.44
N PHE A 43 2.89 -4.88 -20.18
CA PHE A 43 3.32 -6.00 -19.36
C PHE A 43 2.14 -6.98 -19.27
N ASN A 44 2.35 -8.23 -19.62
CA ASN A 44 1.34 -9.29 -19.49
C ASN A 44 1.92 -10.39 -18.60
N GLY A 45 1.44 -10.48 -17.38
CA GLY A 45 1.85 -11.44 -16.37
C GLY A 45 1.16 -12.80 -16.47
N GLN A 46 0.56 -13.14 -17.63
CA GLN A 46 -0.13 -14.42 -17.82
C GLN A 46 0.77 -15.60 -17.46
N GLY A 47 0.32 -16.41 -16.53
CA GLY A 47 1.05 -17.59 -16.05
C GLY A 47 1.94 -17.33 -14.84
N LEU A 48 2.09 -16.07 -14.37
CA LEU A 48 2.64 -15.77 -13.06
C LEU A 48 1.65 -16.10 -11.95
N HIS A 49 2.19 -16.55 -10.83
CA HIS A 49 1.46 -16.79 -9.61
C HIS A 49 2.18 -16.15 -8.42
N ILE A 50 1.54 -15.18 -7.81
CA ILE A 50 2.09 -14.33 -6.75
C ILE A 50 1.41 -14.66 -5.42
N LEU A 51 2.19 -14.73 -4.34
CA LEU A 51 1.66 -14.78 -2.98
C LEU A 51 1.65 -13.35 -2.42
N ALA A 52 0.49 -12.87 -2.02
CA ALA A 52 0.30 -11.57 -1.36
C ALA A 52 0.02 -11.77 0.12
N VAL A 53 0.84 -11.17 0.98
CA VAL A 53 0.76 -11.34 2.46
C VAL A 53 0.61 -9.98 3.11
N ASP A 54 -0.52 -9.77 3.78
CA ASP A 54 -0.84 -8.52 4.51
C ASP A 54 -1.96 -8.86 5.52
N ASP A 55 -1.90 -8.39 6.75
CA ASP A 55 -2.93 -8.67 7.77
C ASP A 55 -4.22 -7.86 7.55
N HIS A 56 -4.18 -6.92 6.62
CA HIS A 56 -5.31 -6.07 6.29
C HIS A 56 -5.93 -6.44 4.94
N LEU A 57 -7.11 -7.06 4.97
CA LEU A 57 -7.80 -7.56 3.77
C LEU A 57 -7.98 -6.51 2.64
N PRO A 58 -8.31 -5.22 2.89
CA PRO A 58 -8.36 -4.20 1.86
C PRO A 58 -7.06 -4.05 1.07
N ASN A 59 -5.90 -4.12 1.72
CA ASN A 59 -4.60 -4.05 1.05
C ASN A 59 -4.43 -5.21 0.06
N LEU A 60 -4.83 -6.42 0.47
CA LEU A 60 -4.79 -7.61 -0.38
C LEU A 60 -5.74 -7.50 -1.57
N ILE A 61 -6.93 -6.93 -1.39
CA ILE A 61 -7.92 -6.73 -2.46
C ILE A 61 -7.37 -5.74 -3.51
N VAL A 62 -6.77 -4.63 -3.08
CA VAL A 62 -6.16 -3.66 -4.00
C VAL A 62 -5.00 -4.28 -4.75
N LEU A 63 -4.10 -4.97 -4.06
CA LEU A 63 -2.95 -5.62 -4.69
C LEU A 63 -3.40 -6.71 -5.68
N GLU A 64 -4.39 -7.53 -5.33
CA GLU A 64 -4.99 -8.52 -6.23
C GLU A 64 -5.61 -7.86 -7.46
N ALA A 65 -6.32 -6.73 -7.31
CA ALA A 65 -6.93 -6.01 -8.41
C ALA A 65 -5.86 -5.44 -9.38
N LEU A 66 -4.78 -4.84 -8.85
CA LEU A 66 -3.67 -4.34 -9.65
C LEU A 66 -2.92 -5.47 -10.37
N LEU A 67 -2.67 -6.59 -9.69
CA LEU A 67 -2.06 -7.78 -10.30
C LEU A 67 -2.98 -8.41 -11.35
N GLY A 68 -4.30 -8.42 -11.13
CA GLY A 68 -5.29 -8.90 -12.08
C GLY A 68 -5.34 -8.10 -13.38
N GLU A 69 -5.11 -6.77 -13.33
CA GLU A 69 -4.96 -5.94 -14.54
C GLU A 69 -3.77 -6.35 -15.41
N LEU A 70 -2.76 -6.93 -14.75
CA LEU A 70 -1.57 -7.44 -15.42
C LEU A 70 -1.69 -8.94 -15.78
N ASN A 71 -2.87 -9.53 -15.69
CA ASN A 71 -3.14 -10.97 -15.90
C ASN A 71 -2.34 -11.91 -14.99
N VAL A 72 -2.01 -11.46 -13.77
CA VAL A 72 -1.29 -12.23 -12.76
C VAL A 72 -2.28 -12.94 -11.84
N THR A 73 -2.04 -14.22 -11.56
CA THR A 73 -2.79 -14.97 -10.55
C THR A 73 -2.26 -14.67 -9.15
N THR A 74 -3.16 -14.40 -8.20
CA THR A 74 -2.79 -14.04 -6.82
C THR A 74 -3.36 -15.04 -5.82
N THR A 75 -2.54 -15.49 -4.87
CA THR A 75 -2.99 -16.16 -3.64
C THR A 75 -2.80 -15.20 -2.48
N LYS A 76 -3.78 -15.10 -1.58
CA LYS A 76 -3.77 -14.18 -0.44
C LYS A 76 -3.50 -14.92 0.86
N ALA A 77 -2.71 -14.32 1.76
CA ALA A 77 -2.50 -14.74 3.13
C ALA A 77 -2.67 -13.55 4.08
N LEU A 78 -3.48 -13.71 5.12
CA LEU A 78 -3.78 -12.67 6.11
C LEU A 78 -2.80 -12.66 7.29
N SER A 79 -1.78 -13.49 7.26
CA SER A 79 -0.73 -13.53 8.29
C SER A 79 0.53 -14.23 7.78
N GLY A 80 1.66 -13.99 8.47
CA GLY A 80 2.91 -14.72 8.20
C GLY A 80 2.78 -16.22 8.39
N GLN A 81 2.02 -16.67 9.40
CA GLN A 81 1.76 -18.09 9.66
C GLN A 81 1.00 -18.74 8.50
N GLN A 82 -0.08 -18.10 8.01
CA GLN A 82 -0.83 -18.59 6.86
C GLN A 82 0.03 -18.64 5.58
N ALA A 83 0.90 -17.66 5.39
CA ALA A 83 1.83 -17.68 4.25
C ALA A 83 2.77 -18.89 4.28
N LEU A 84 3.29 -19.24 5.47
CA LEU A 84 4.15 -20.42 5.64
C LEU A 84 3.38 -21.73 5.36
N GLU A 85 2.16 -21.85 5.86
CA GLU A 85 1.29 -23.01 5.61
C GLU A 85 1.03 -23.21 4.12
N ILE A 86 0.67 -22.13 3.40
CA ILE A 86 0.46 -22.16 1.95
C ILE A 86 1.72 -22.57 1.19
N LEU A 87 2.90 -22.10 1.62
CA LEU A 87 4.16 -22.46 0.98
C LEU A 87 4.53 -23.93 1.24
N GLN A 88 4.30 -24.45 2.45
CA GLN A 88 4.55 -25.84 2.82
C GLN A 88 3.62 -26.80 2.06
N GLU A 89 2.32 -26.54 2.05
CA GLU A 89 1.34 -27.35 1.31
C GLU A 89 1.70 -27.44 -0.18
N ARG A 90 2.16 -26.36 -0.79
CA ARG A 90 2.59 -26.37 -2.19
C ARG A 90 3.84 -27.20 -2.44
N ALA A 91 4.80 -27.12 -1.53
CA ALA A 91 6.02 -27.91 -1.61
C ALA A 91 5.73 -29.42 -1.50
N GLU A 92 4.78 -29.82 -0.65
CA GLU A 92 4.40 -31.23 -0.44
C GLU A 92 3.65 -31.83 -1.64
N HIS A 93 2.86 -31.01 -2.36
CA HIS A 93 2.01 -31.47 -3.45
C HIS A 93 2.64 -31.31 -4.84
N ASP A 94 3.93 -31.01 -4.94
CA ASP A 94 4.65 -30.75 -6.22
C ASP A 94 3.93 -29.71 -7.11
N SER A 95 3.18 -28.81 -6.45
CA SER A 95 2.44 -27.75 -7.13
C SER A 95 3.39 -26.68 -7.65
N LYS A 96 3.02 -26.01 -8.75
CA LYS A 96 3.84 -24.92 -9.29
C LYS A 96 4.18 -23.90 -8.20
N ALA A 97 5.46 -23.67 -7.98
CA ALA A 97 5.93 -22.68 -7.00
C ALA A 97 5.41 -21.28 -7.33
N PHE A 98 5.34 -20.43 -6.32
CA PHE A 98 5.10 -19.00 -6.55
C PHE A 98 6.30 -18.39 -7.29
N ASP A 99 5.98 -17.40 -8.13
CA ASP A 99 7.02 -16.68 -8.88
C ASP A 99 7.61 -15.52 -8.05
N LEU A 100 6.84 -14.99 -7.07
CA LEU A 100 7.24 -13.90 -6.19
C LEU A 100 6.27 -13.80 -4.99
N VAL A 101 6.75 -13.21 -3.87
CA VAL A 101 5.94 -12.86 -2.70
C VAL A 101 5.96 -11.35 -2.49
N PHE A 102 4.79 -10.73 -2.35
CA PHE A 102 4.66 -9.42 -1.73
C PHE A 102 4.36 -9.62 -0.24
N MET A 103 5.20 -9.04 0.62
CA MET A 103 5.19 -9.29 2.06
C MET A 103 5.04 -7.97 2.83
N ASP A 104 3.94 -7.77 3.53
CA ASP A 104 3.86 -6.68 4.50
C ASP A 104 4.87 -6.87 5.63
N ILE A 105 5.54 -5.80 6.02
CA ILE A 105 6.54 -5.83 7.08
C ILE A 105 5.87 -5.87 8.45
N GLN A 106 4.81 -5.07 8.63
CA GLN A 106 4.18 -4.85 9.94
C GLN A 106 2.89 -5.64 10.06
N MET A 107 3.01 -6.89 10.51
CA MET A 107 1.88 -7.75 10.82
C MET A 107 1.92 -8.17 12.30
N PRO A 108 0.74 -8.36 12.95
CA PRO A 108 0.67 -8.84 14.32
C PRO A 108 1.14 -10.28 14.44
N VAL A 109 1.56 -10.68 15.62
CA VAL A 109 2.01 -12.03 16.01
C VAL A 109 3.30 -12.45 15.32
N MET A 110 3.34 -12.43 13.98
CA MET A 110 4.51 -12.79 13.17
C MET A 110 4.76 -11.72 12.11
N SER A 111 5.79 -10.91 12.30
CA SER A 111 6.15 -9.84 11.37
C SER A 111 6.58 -10.38 10.00
N GLY A 112 6.52 -9.55 8.95
CA GLY A 112 7.02 -9.93 7.63
C GLY A 112 8.52 -10.25 7.63
N VAL A 113 9.27 -9.62 8.55
CA VAL A 113 10.70 -9.93 8.79
C VAL A 113 10.86 -11.35 9.32
N ASP A 114 10.08 -11.76 10.32
CA ASP A 114 10.17 -13.10 10.90
C ASP A 114 9.63 -14.16 9.94
N THR A 115 8.57 -13.84 9.20
CA THR A 115 8.03 -14.68 8.11
C THR A 115 9.09 -14.92 7.04
N THR A 116 9.81 -13.86 6.62
CA THR A 116 10.90 -13.98 5.63
C THR A 116 12.01 -14.89 6.13
N ARG A 117 12.45 -14.75 7.38
CA ARG A 117 13.46 -15.64 7.97
C ARG A 117 13.00 -17.10 7.97
N ALA A 118 11.75 -17.36 8.31
CA ALA A 118 11.19 -18.71 8.28
C ALA A 118 11.12 -19.27 6.86
N ILE A 119 10.74 -18.47 5.84
CA ILE A 119 10.76 -18.89 4.44
C ILE A 119 12.20 -19.24 4.01
N ARG A 120 13.20 -18.41 4.34
CA ARG A 120 14.60 -18.67 4.00
C ARG A 120 15.15 -19.94 4.70
N ALA A 121 14.71 -20.20 5.92
CA ALA A 121 15.04 -21.45 6.61
C ALA A 121 14.43 -22.67 5.90
N LEU A 122 13.17 -22.59 5.46
CA LEU A 122 12.50 -23.65 4.69
C LEU A 122 13.23 -23.91 3.37
N GLU A 123 13.55 -22.85 2.60
CA GLU A 123 14.30 -22.96 1.33
C GLU A 123 15.62 -23.72 1.50
N SER A 124 16.30 -23.50 2.62
CA SER A 124 17.59 -24.16 2.90
C SER A 124 17.50 -25.68 3.13
N THR A 125 16.30 -26.20 3.38
CA THR A 125 16.06 -27.64 3.61
C THR A 125 15.73 -28.42 2.33
N ILE A 126 15.46 -27.72 1.21
CA ILE A 126 15.03 -28.33 -0.06
C ILE A 126 16.19 -28.27 -1.05
N GLU A 127 16.69 -29.44 -1.48
CA GLU A 127 17.74 -29.51 -2.50
C GLU A 127 17.24 -28.97 -3.85
N ASN A 128 18.08 -28.16 -4.53
CA ASN A 128 17.78 -27.52 -5.82
C ASN A 128 16.60 -26.54 -5.84
N HIS A 129 16.20 -25.98 -4.70
CA HIS A 129 15.13 -24.99 -4.66
C HIS A 129 15.58 -23.65 -5.26
N LYS A 130 14.80 -23.13 -6.21
CA LYS A 130 15.01 -21.76 -6.72
C LYS A 130 14.57 -20.77 -5.65
N ARG A 131 15.46 -19.86 -5.23
CA ARG A 131 15.16 -18.80 -4.26
C ARG A 131 13.91 -18.03 -4.70
N LEU A 132 12.91 -17.96 -3.84
CA LEU A 132 11.66 -17.24 -4.07
C LEU A 132 11.86 -15.75 -3.80
N PRO A 133 11.69 -14.85 -4.78
CA PRO A 133 11.80 -13.42 -4.55
C PRO A 133 10.77 -12.94 -3.54
N ILE A 134 11.20 -12.21 -2.50
CA ILE A 134 10.33 -11.63 -1.47
C ILE A 134 10.49 -10.11 -1.50
N ILE A 135 9.41 -9.43 -1.85
CA ILE A 135 9.34 -7.98 -1.98
C ILE A 135 8.61 -7.40 -0.78
N ALA A 136 9.30 -6.57 -0.01
CA ALA A 136 8.71 -5.93 1.15
C ALA A 136 7.67 -4.86 0.76
N LEU A 137 6.52 -4.84 1.42
CA LEU A 137 5.56 -3.75 1.37
C LEU A 137 5.75 -2.87 2.61
N THR A 138 6.17 -1.61 2.42
CA THR A 138 6.50 -0.72 3.53
C THR A 138 5.75 0.61 3.47
N ALA A 139 5.40 1.16 4.62
CA ALA A 139 4.84 2.51 4.71
C ALA A 139 5.91 3.61 4.53
N HIS A 140 7.20 3.32 4.74
CA HIS A 140 8.28 4.30 4.72
C HIS A 140 9.47 3.83 3.86
N ALA A 141 10.06 4.74 3.10
CA ALA A 141 11.19 4.50 2.20
C ALA A 141 12.51 5.07 2.75
N LEU A 142 12.83 4.86 4.04
CA LEU A 142 14.09 5.34 4.59
C LEU A 142 15.26 4.45 4.14
N ALA A 143 16.38 5.07 3.73
CA ALA A 143 17.55 4.35 3.21
C ALA A 143 18.12 3.32 4.20
N ASP A 144 18.06 3.59 5.51
CA ASP A 144 18.52 2.69 6.56
C ASP A 144 17.62 1.45 6.73
N GLU A 145 16.32 1.55 6.39
CA GLU A 145 15.38 0.43 6.44
C GLU A 145 15.63 -0.54 5.29
N LYS A 146 15.94 -0.05 4.11
CA LYS A 146 16.28 -0.88 2.94
C LYS A 146 17.41 -1.87 3.25
N GLN A 147 18.52 -1.39 3.85
CA GLN A 147 19.64 -2.28 4.19
C GLN A 147 19.22 -3.36 5.19
N LYS A 148 18.39 -3.04 6.17
CA LYS A 148 17.89 -4.01 7.15
C LYS A 148 17.03 -5.09 6.49
N LEU A 149 16.15 -4.71 5.55
CA LEU A 149 15.29 -5.65 4.84
C LEU A 149 16.09 -6.63 3.98
N LEU A 150 17.11 -6.13 3.26
CA LEU A 150 18.02 -6.98 2.47
C LEU A 150 18.83 -7.94 3.36
N GLN A 151 19.29 -7.49 4.54
CA GLN A 151 20.03 -8.34 5.50
C GLN A 151 19.16 -9.45 6.10
N VAL A 152 17.85 -9.25 6.20
CA VAL A 152 16.90 -10.26 6.65
C VAL A 152 16.65 -11.34 5.60
N GLY A 153 16.96 -11.04 4.33
CA GLY A 153 16.76 -11.96 3.20
C GLY A 153 15.62 -11.58 2.27
N MET A 154 15.04 -10.40 2.40
CA MET A 154 14.15 -9.82 1.38
C MET A 154 15.00 -9.39 0.17
N ASP A 155 14.38 -9.36 -0.99
CA ASP A 155 15.11 -9.14 -2.26
C ASP A 155 14.92 -7.72 -2.79
N ASP A 156 13.74 -7.09 -2.50
CA ASP A 156 13.44 -5.70 -2.86
C ASP A 156 12.33 -5.14 -1.96
N TYR A 157 11.88 -3.90 -2.22
CA TYR A 157 10.79 -3.26 -1.49
C TYR A 157 9.95 -2.35 -2.38
N VAL A 158 8.67 -2.17 -2.00
CA VAL A 158 7.71 -1.22 -2.58
C VAL A 158 7.07 -0.43 -1.45
N THR A 159 6.90 0.88 -1.66
CA THR A 159 6.22 1.74 -0.70
C THR A 159 4.71 1.74 -0.91
N LYS A 160 3.95 1.62 0.17
CA LYS A 160 2.50 1.82 0.16
C LYS A 160 2.17 3.33 0.06
N PRO A 161 1.15 3.76 -0.73
CA PRO A 161 0.24 2.96 -1.54
C PRO A 161 0.95 2.40 -2.77
N ILE A 162 0.64 1.14 -3.09
CA ILE A 162 1.25 0.44 -4.23
C ILE A 162 0.60 0.97 -5.51
N GLN A 163 1.43 1.30 -6.51
CA GLN A 163 0.99 1.75 -7.83
C GLN A 163 1.34 0.71 -8.88
N ILE A 164 0.55 0.66 -9.95
CA ILE A 164 0.70 -0.34 -11.03
C ILE A 164 2.08 -0.27 -11.68
N ASP A 165 2.64 0.91 -11.86
CA ASP A 165 3.99 1.10 -12.44
C ASP A 165 5.08 0.46 -11.59
N GLN A 166 4.96 0.55 -10.25
CA GLN A 166 5.89 -0.09 -9.33
C GLN A 166 5.79 -1.63 -9.43
N ILE A 167 4.56 -2.16 -9.55
CA ILE A 167 4.34 -3.60 -9.73
C ILE A 167 4.97 -4.06 -11.04
N ILE A 168 4.75 -3.34 -12.15
CA ILE A 168 5.33 -3.66 -13.47
C ILE A 168 6.86 -3.69 -13.39
N GLN A 169 7.49 -2.69 -12.75
CA GLN A 169 8.93 -2.65 -12.57
C GLN A 169 9.46 -3.85 -11.78
N ILE A 170 8.82 -4.18 -10.65
CA ILE A 170 9.19 -5.33 -9.83
C ILE A 170 9.01 -6.64 -10.59
N LEU A 171 7.85 -6.84 -11.21
CA LEU A 171 7.60 -8.08 -11.96
C LEU A 171 8.55 -8.21 -13.15
N THR A 172 8.80 -7.13 -13.89
CA THR A 172 9.78 -7.11 -14.98
C THR A 172 11.17 -7.48 -14.48
N HIS A 173 11.62 -6.93 -13.36
CA HIS A 173 12.95 -7.18 -12.82
C HIS A 173 13.12 -8.64 -12.33
N TRP A 174 12.11 -9.17 -11.61
CA TRP A 174 12.24 -10.46 -10.91
C TRP A 174 11.72 -11.67 -11.70
N THR A 175 10.97 -11.42 -12.82
CA THR A 175 10.35 -12.50 -13.59
C THR A 175 10.69 -12.49 -15.09
N THR A 176 11.76 -11.80 -15.52
CA THR A 176 12.13 -11.46 -16.90
C THR A 176 12.27 -12.65 -17.87
N ASP A 177 12.40 -13.86 -17.40
CA ASP A 177 12.60 -15.02 -18.29
C ASP A 177 11.34 -15.44 -19.09
N ARG A 178 10.20 -14.76 -18.99
CA ARG A 178 8.91 -15.32 -19.45
C ARG A 178 7.97 -14.42 -20.27
N PHE A 179 8.23 -13.12 -20.57
CA PHE A 179 7.15 -12.23 -21.03
C PHE A 179 7.20 -11.62 -22.42
N ASN A 180 5.97 -11.49 -23.03
CA ASN A 180 5.63 -10.68 -24.21
C ASN A 180 4.19 -10.12 -24.14
N LYS A 181 4.00 -8.97 -24.70
CA LYS A 181 3.10 -7.81 -24.79
C LYS A 181 1.56 -7.94 -24.95
N GLY A 182 0.80 -6.92 -24.48
CA GLY A 182 -0.64 -6.65 -24.80
C GLY A 182 -1.28 -5.40 -24.14
N SER A 183 -2.18 -4.69 -24.80
CA SER A 183 -2.63 -3.27 -24.80
C SER A 183 -3.68 -2.75 -23.78
N PRO A 184 -4.02 -1.40 -23.75
CA PRO A 184 -4.54 -0.60 -22.61
C PRO A 184 -6.07 -0.28 -22.63
N VAL A 185 -6.65 0.27 -21.53
CA VAL A 185 -8.05 0.73 -21.39
C VAL A 185 -8.19 2.07 -20.64
N GLU A 186 -9.21 2.85 -20.99
CA GLU A 186 -9.49 4.29 -20.72
C GLU A 186 -10.74 4.58 -19.83
N LYS A 187 -10.71 5.74 -19.13
CA LYS A 187 -11.71 6.82 -18.85
C LYS A 187 -12.47 6.94 -17.53
N ALA A 188 -12.50 8.23 -17.05
CA ALA A 188 -13.06 8.74 -15.77
C ALA A 188 -14.43 9.45 -15.89
N ILE A 189 -15.19 9.54 -14.79
CA ILE A 189 -16.47 10.29 -14.63
C ILE A 189 -16.41 11.22 -13.41
N VAL A 190 -17.06 12.41 -13.47
CA VAL A 190 -17.04 13.52 -12.51
C VAL A 190 -18.24 13.50 -11.57
N ILE A 191 -18.04 13.76 -10.26
CA ILE A 191 -19.08 13.91 -9.23
C ILE A 191 -18.90 15.23 -8.46
N GLU A 192 -20.02 15.95 -8.19
CA GLU A 192 -20.06 17.30 -7.59
C GLU A 192 -20.07 17.31 -6.06
N ALA A 193 -19.32 18.30 -5.49
CA ALA A 193 -19.53 18.94 -4.17
C ALA A 193 -19.27 18.16 -2.87
N LEU A 194 -18.32 17.22 -2.82
CA LEU A 194 -17.73 16.79 -1.54
C LEU A 194 -16.49 17.64 -1.22
N ASP A 195 -16.24 17.93 0.07
CA ASP A 195 -14.96 18.53 0.45
C ASP A 195 -13.83 17.51 0.18
N PRO A 196 -12.94 17.76 -0.79
CA PRO A 196 -11.91 16.79 -1.17
C PRO A 196 -10.89 16.56 -0.05
N LYS A 197 -10.85 17.40 0.98
CA LYS A 197 -10.02 17.14 2.16
C LYS A 197 -10.61 16.07 3.06
N VAL A 198 -11.95 15.94 3.08
CA VAL A 198 -12.67 14.92 3.85
C VAL A 198 -12.78 13.63 3.06
N LEU A 199 -13.26 13.71 1.82
CA LEU A 199 -13.39 12.57 0.91
C LEU A 199 -13.18 13.02 -0.55
N ASP A 200 -12.01 12.72 -1.10
CA ASP A 200 -11.67 12.92 -2.50
C ASP A 200 -12.04 11.66 -3.30
N TRP A 201 -13.22 11.71 -3.94
CA TRP A 201 -13.71 10.59 -4.73
C TRP A 201 -12.88 10.31 -5.98
N GLN A 202 -12.32 11.35 -6.61
CA GLN A 202 -11.41 11.17 -7.75
C GLN A 202 -10.14 10.44 -7.35
N GLN A 203 -9.56 10.80 -6.21
CA GLN A 203 -8.42 10.08 -5.65
C GLN A 203 -8.78 8.64 -5.31
N SER A 204 -9.98 8.39 -4.72
CA SER A 204 -10.46 7.03 -4.44
C SER A 204 -10.55 6.17 -5.71
N LEU A 205 -11.06 6.73 -6.80
CA LEU A 205 -11.13 6.04 -8.09
C LEU A 205 -9.73 5.72 -8.64
N GLN A 206 -8.80 6.68 -8.60
CA GLN A 206 -7.42 6.45 -9.05
C GLN A 206 -6.73 5.35 -8.23
N LEU A 207 -6.91 5.36 -6.89
CA LEU A 207 -6.36 4.35 -5.99
C LEU A 207 -6.97 2.97 -6.21
N ALA A 208 -8.22 2.91 -6.68
CA ALA A 208 -8.93 1.69 -7.08
C ALA A 208 -8.75 1.32 -8.57
N ALA A 209 -7.65 1.78 -9.20
CA ALA A 209 -7.36 1.52 -10.61
C ALA A 209 -8.52 1.95 -11.56
N ASN A 210 -9.18 3.07 -11.24
CA ASN A 210 -10.36 3.61 -11.92
C ASN A 210 -11.56 2.64 -12.01
N LYS A 211 -11.61 1.63 -11.12
CA LYS A 211 -12.75 0.72 -10.98
C LYS A 211 -13.71 1.25 -9.93
N GLU A 212 -14.87 1.74 -10.37
CA GLU A 212 -15.84 2.38 -9.50
C GLU A 212 -16.38 1.41 -8.43
N ASP A 213 -16.74 0.18 -8.84
CA ASP A 213 -17.20 -0.86 -7.92
C ASP A 213 -16.16 -1.14 -6.82
N LEU A 214 -14.88 -1.23 -7.19
CA LEU A 214 -13.79 -1.44 -6.23
C LEU A 214 -13.61 -0.25 -5.29
N ALA A 215 -13.72 1.00 -5.80
CA ALA A 215 -13.64 2.20 -4.98
C ALA A 215 -14.78 2.26 -3.95
N VAL A 216 -16.00 1.87 -4.36
CA VAL A 216 -17.17 1.76 -3.48
C VAL A 216 -16.95 0.70 -2.42
N ASP A 217 -16.47 -0.49 -2.80
CA ASP A 217 -16.22 -1.59 -1.86
C ASP A 217 -15.14 -1.24 -0.84
N LEU A 218 -14.04 -0.62 -1.26
CA LEU A 218 -12.97 -0.16 -0.36
C LEU A 218 -13.48 0.91 0.60
N LEU A 219 -14.30 1.86 0.12
CA LEU A 219 -14.93 2.87 0.96
C LEU A 219 -15.86 2.22 1.99
N ARG A 220 -16.69 1.25 1.56
CA ARG A 220 -17.60 0.51 2.46
C ARG A 220 -16.81 -0.26 3.53
N MET A 221 -15.76 -0.98 3.15
CA MET A 221 -14.92 -1.72 4.09
C MET A 221 -14.27 -0.79 5.11
N LEU A 222 -13.80 0.39 4.70
CA LEU A 222 -13.27 1.39 5.62
C LEU A 222 -14.34 1.88 6.60
N MET A 223 -15.57 2.15 6.12
CA MET A 223 -16.70 2.56 6.99
C MET A 223 -17.05 1.48 8.02
N ASP A 224 -17.13 0.23 7.58
CA ASP A 224 -17.51 -0.90 8.43
C ASP A 224 -16.47 -1.21 9.51
N SER A 225 -15.20 -0.84 9.29
CA SER A 225 -14.12 -1.03 10.26
C SER A 225 -14.15 -0.03 11.43
N PHE A 226 -14.68 1.16 11.24
CA PHE A 226 -14.53 2.27 12.19
C PHE A 226 -15.04 1.97 13.61
N ASP A 227 -16.23 1.37 13.74
CA ASP A 227 -16.80 1.12 15.05
C ASP A 227 -15.96 0.13 15.86
N THR A 228 -15.45 -0.91 15.18
CA THR A 228 -14.58 -1.92 15.78
C THR A 228 -13.25 -1.31 16.20
N GLU A 229 -12.61 -0.55 15.31
CA GLU A 229 -11.30 0.06 15.57
C GLU A 229 -11.37 1.15 16.64
N LEU A 230 -12.42 1.99 16.64
CA LEU A 230 -12.62 2.99 17.70
C LEU A 230 -12.86 2.33 19.06
N HIS A 231 -13.61 1.22 19.11
CA HIS A 231 -13.83 0.48 20.34
C HIS A 231 -12.52 -0.14 20.86
N GLU A 232 -11.75 -0.79 19.99
CA GLU A 232 -10.45 -1.38 20.31
C GLU A 232 -9.46 -0.32 20.81
N MET A 233 -9.31 0.80 20.08
CA MET A 233 -8.42 1.91 20.50
C MET A 233 -8.80 2.43 21.89
N LYS A 234 -10.09 2.61 22.17
CA LYS A 234 -10.55 3.08 23.46
C LYS A 234 -10.15 2.15 24.58
N GLN A 235 -10.36 0.83 24.41
CA GLN A 235 -9.97 -0.16 25.40
C GLN A 235 -8.45 -0.18 25.64
N LEU A 236 -7.65 -0.10 24.55
CA LEU A 236 -6.20 -0.10 24.65
C LEU A 236 -5.65 1.15 25.35
N ILE A 237 -6.30 2.32 25.15
CA ILE A 237 -5.95 3.55 25.88
C ILE A 237 -6.28 3.41 27.37
N GLU A 238 -7.44 2.83 27.73
CA GLU A 238 -7.84 2.59 29.12
C GLU A 238 -6.91 1.58 29.82
N MET A 239 -6.36 0.60 29.07
CA MET A 239 -5.39 -0.39 29.58
C MET A 239 -3.94 0.11 29.50
N GLU A 240 -3.68 1.29 28.93
CA GLU A 240 -2.35 1.83 28.64
C GLU A 240 -1.47 0.87 27.78
N ASP A 241 -2.11 0.04 26.94
CA ASP A 241 -1.41 -0.83 25.99
C ASP A 241 -1.07 -0.09 24.69
N PHE A 242 -0.09 0.80 24.78
CA PHE A 242 0.35 1.62 23.67
C PHE A 242 1.02 0.85 22.51
N PRO A 243 1.73 -0.27 22.76
CA PRO A 243 2.20 -1.13 21.67
C PRO A 243 1.08 -1.67 20.79
N GLN A 244 0.00 -2.16 21.37
CA GLN A 244 -1.15 -2.63 20.62
C GLN A 244 -1.92 -1.46 19.97
N LEU A 245 -2.03 -0.33 20.65
CA LEU A 245 -2.61 0.89 20.08
C LEU A 245 -1.85 1.35 18.82
N GLU A 246 -0.50 1.28 18.82
CA GLU A 246 0.33 1.56 17.64
C GLU A 246 -0.06 0.64 16.46
N HIS A 247 -0.29 -0.66 16.69
CA HIS A 247 -0.71 -1.60 15.65
C HIS A 247 -2.09 -1.27 15.08
N VAL A 248 -3.07 -0.95 15.92
CA VAL A 248 -4.42 -0.56 15.46
C VAL A 248 -4.35 0.72 14.62
N LEU A 249 -3.60 1.72 15.07
CA LEU A 249 -3.40 2.96 14.32
C LEU A 249 -2.69 2.72 12.99
N HIS A 250 -1.68 1.85 12.97
CA HIS A 250 -0.99 1.47 11.73
C HIS A 250 -1.93 0.81 10.72
N ARG A 251 -2.77 -0.13 11.17
CA ARG A 251 -3.77 -0.81 10.35
C ARG A 251 -4.77 0.19 9.75
N LEU A 252 -5.33 1.09 10.59
CA LEU A 252 -6.24 2.13 10.12
C LEU A 252 -5.54 3.09 9.14
N TYR A 253 -4.32 3.54 9.45
CA TYR A 253 -3.53 4.37 8.55
C TYR A 253 -3.29 3.68 7.20
N GLY A 254 -2.98 2.38 7.21
CA GLY A 254 -2.86 1.57 6.00
C GLY A 254 -4.13 1.59 5.14
N ALA A 255 -5.31 1.40 5.77
CA ALA A 255 -6.60 1.41 5.09
C ALA A 255 -6.93 2.77 4.44
N THR A 256 -6.64 3.88 5.13
CA THR A 256 -6.89 5.23 4.59
C THR A 256 -6.10 5.53 3.32
N ARG A 257 -5.02 4.81 3.06
CA ARG A 257 -4.15 5.05 1.89
C ARG A 257 -4.72 4.54 0.57
N TYR A 258 -5.74 3.68 0.63
CA TYR A 258 -6.43 3.15 -0.56
C TYR A 258 -7.80 3.79 -0.80
N VAL A 259 -8.17 4.74 0.05
CA VAL A 259 -9.39 5.53 -0.08
C VAL A 259 -9.00 7.00 0.01
N GLY A 260 -9.50 7.84 -0.84
CA GLY A 260 -9.18 9.27 -0.88
C GLY A 260 -9.77 10.03 0.32
N VAL A 261 -9.20 9.86 1.51
CA VAL A 261 -9.62 10.48 2.78
C VAL A 261 -8.45 11.24 3.45
N PRO A 262 -7.98 12.34 2.84
CA PRO A 262 -6.72 13.00 3.22
C PRO A 262 -6.66 13.42 4.69
N ASN A 263 -7.73 14.04 5.22
CA ASN A 263 -7.76 14.48 6.62
C ASN A 263 -7.68 13.28 7.59
N LEU A 264 -8.35 12.18 7.28
CA LEU A 264 -8.30 10.97 8.10
C LEU A 264 -6.93 10.31 8.05
N GLN A 265 -6.34 10.27 6.87
CA GLN A 265 -4.97 9.76 6.68
C GLN A 265 -3.96 10.57 7.50
N GLU A 266 -4.03 11.90 7.46
CA GLU A 266 -3.14 12.77 8.24
C GLU A 266 -3.35 12.59 9.74
N ALA A 267 -4.60 12.60 10.22
CA ALA A 267 -4.93 12.43 11.63
C ALA A 267 -4.45 11.09 12.17
N THR A 268 -4.69 10.00 11.43
CA THR A 268 -4.25 8.66 11.84
C THR A 268 -2.72 8.55 11.83
N GLY A 269 -2.05 9.03 10.79
CA GLY A 269 -0.59 8.98 10.67
C GLY A 269 0.13 9.80 11.74
N THR A 270 -0.37 11.00 12.07
CA THR A 270 0.20 11.82 13.15
C THR A 270 -0.02 11.20 14.53
N PHE A 271 -1.15 10.53 14.74
CA PHE A 271 -1.43 9.83 15.98
C PHE A 271 -0.55 8.58 16.13
N GLU A 272 -0.40 7.77 15.07
CA GLU A 272 0.52 6.62 15.05
C GLU A 272 1.95 7.07 15.36
N GLN A 273 2.45 8.12 14.70
CA GLN A 273 3.79 8.66 14.96
C GLN A 273 3.96 9.08 16.42
N PHE A 274 2.97 9.75 17.01
CA PHE A 274 3.00 10.16 18.40
C PHE A 274 3.12 8.96 19.34
N VAL A 275 2.26 7.93 19.17
CA VAL A 275 2.28 6.72 20.02
C VAL A 275 3.62 5.98 19.86
N SER A 276 4.17 5.92 18.64
CA SER A 276 5.45 5.27 18.35
C SER A 276 6.65 5.88 19.06
N THR A 277 6.53 7.13 19.57
CA THR A 277 7.63 7.79 20.30
C THR A 277 8.01 7.06 21.58
N LEU A 278 7.05 6.44 22.30
CA LEU A 278 7.36 5.65 23.50
C LEU A 278 8.35 4.52 23.19
N ARG A 279 8.12 3.80 22.10
CA ARG A 279 8.99 2.70 21.64
C ARG A 279 10.34 3.22 21.16
N LYS A 280 10.35 4.30 20.36
CA LYS A 280 11.59 4.90 19.80
C LYS A 280 12.48 5.48 20.87
N GLU A 281 11.90 6.16 21.86
CA GLU A 281 12.62 6.80 22.97
C GLU A 281 12.87 5.85 24.15
N ARG A 282 12.36 4.61 24.09
CA ARG A 282 12.44 3.61 25.16
C ARG A 282 11.96 4.12 26.53
N ARG A 283 10.95 5.00 26.54
CA ARG A 283 10.38 5.59 27.74
C ARG A 283 9.02 4.96 28.07
N LYS A 284 8.63 5.06 29.34
CA LYS A 284 7.28 4.73 29.79
C LYS A 284 6.35 5.92 29.56
N ALA A 285 5.05 5.62 29.37
CA ALA A 285 4.03 6.65 29.33
C ALA A 285 3.95 7.36 30.71
N ASP A 286 3.86 8.67 30.67
CA ASP A 286 3.52 9.50 31.82
C ASP A 286 2.08 10.03 31.67
N GLU A 287 1.58 10.66 32.72
CA GLU A 287 0.20 11.18 32.75
C GLU A 287 -0.05 12.18 31.58
N GLN A 288 0.93 13.01 31.25
CA GLN A 288 0.83 13.95 30.15
C GLN A 288 0.70 13.25 28.80
N PHE A 289 1.45 12.15 28.60
CA PHE A 289 1.35 11.33 27.38
C PHE A 289 -0.02 10.68 27.26
N VAL A 290 -0.58 10.15 28.35
CA VAL A 290 -1.93 9.54 28.38
C VAL A 290 -2.99 10.60 28.03
N GLN A 291 -2.93 11.80 28.62
CA GLN A 291 -3.86 12.88 28.32
C GLN A 291 -3.79 13.34 26.87
N GLU A 292 -2.59 13.47 26.30
CA GLU A 292 -2.43 13.82 24.88
C GLU A 292 -2.94 12.69 23.96
N THR A 293 -2.76 11.41 24.35
CA THR A 293 -3.30 10.25 23.63
C THR A 293 -4.83 10.31 23.58
N ILE A 294 -5.49 10.58 24.71
CA ILE A 294 -6.95 10.72 24.79
C ILE A 294 -7.44 11.89 23.91
N LYS A 295 -6.73 13.00 23.94
CA LYS A 295 -7.06 14.15 23.11
C LYS A 295 -7.01 13.80 21.62
N ARG A 296 -5.93 13.16 21.16
CA ARG A 296 -5.75 12.74 19.75
C ARG A 296 -6.79 11.71 19.32
N PHE A 297 -7.14 10.80 20.21
CA PHE A 297 -8.23 9.84 19.96
C PHE A 297 -9.56 10.56 19.72
N ASN A 298 -9.90 11.58 20.54
CA ASN A 298 -11.12 12.35 20.35
C ASN A 298 -11.11 13.20 19.06
N GLU A 299 -9.95 13.76 18.68
CA GLU A 299 -9.77 14.47 17.42
C GLU A 299 -9.95 13.52 16.22
N LEU A 300 -9.35 12.33 16.27
CA LEU A 300 -9.50 11.29 15.24
C LEU A 300 -10.98 10.87 15.08
N LYS A 301 -11.69 10.70 16.20
CA LYS A 301 -13.13 10.35 16.17
C LYS A 301 -13.96 11.38 15.41
N VAL A 302 -13.71 12.67 15.61
CA VAL A 302 -14.40 13.75 14.87
C VAL A 302 -14.13 13.66 13.37
N VAL A 303 -12.89 13.38 12.99
CA VAL A 303 -12.51 13.23 11.56
C VAL A 303 -13.19 12.00 10.95
N ILE A 304 -13.29 10.89 11.69
CA ILE A 304 -14.01 9.69 11.25
C ILE A 304 -15.50 10.00 11.02
N GLU A 305 -16.16 10.70 11.93
CA GLU A 305 -17.57 11.11 11.80
C GLU A 305 -17.79 11.96 10.53
N GLN A 306 -16.87 12.86 10.20
CA GLN A 306 -16.92 13.67 8.96
C GLN A 306 -16.82 12.77 7.71
N VAL A 307 -15.90 11.80 7.70
CA VAL A 307 -15.75 10.87 6.59
C VAL A 307 -16.98 9.97 6.45
N GLN A 308 -17.54 9.47 7.55
CA GLN A 308 -18.78 8.68 7.53
C GLN A 308 -19.95 9.46 6.90
N HIS A 309 -20.09 10.74 7.27
CA HIS A 309 -21.12 11.59 6.68
C HIS A 309 -20.92 11.81 5.17
N ALA A 310 -19.70 12.08 4.73
CA ALA A 310 -19.38 12.25 3.32
C ALA A 310 -19.55 10.95 2.51
N ALA A 311 -19.12 9.82 3.07
CA ALA A 311 -19.23 8.51 2.45
C ALA A 311 -20.68 8.07 2.21
N GLN A 312 -21.61 8.38 3.13
CA GLN A 312 -23.02 8.06 2.97
C GLN A 312 -23.59 8.64 1.68
N GLN A 313 -23.17 9.83 1.24
CA GLN A 313 -23.65 10.44 0.00
C GLN A 313 -23.25 9.64 -1.24
N ILE A 314 -22.06 9.01 -1.22
CA ILE A 314 -21.59 8.14 -2.31
C ILE A 314 -22.28 6.79 -2.23
N LEU A 315 -22.30 6.16 -1.06
CA LEU A 315 -22.83 4.81 -0.88
C LEU A 315 -24.34 4.71 -1.18
N ILE A 316 -25.12 5.78 -0.90
CA ILE A 316 -26.54 5.85 -1.26
C ILE A 316 -26.74 5.82 -2.79
N LYS A 317 -25.86 6.46 -3.56
CA LYS A 317 -25.96 6.49 -5.03
C LYS A 317 -25.61 5.13 -5.67
N HIS A 318 -24.82 4.32 -4.97
CA HIS A 318 -24.34 3.02 -5.44
C HIS A 318 -24.96 1.83 -4.67
N ASN A 319 -26.05 2.06 -3.94
CA ASN A 319 -26.83 0.99 -3.32
C ASN A 319 -27.90 0.56 -4.36
N PRO A 320 -27.92 -0.73 -4.81
CA PRO A 320 -28.91 -1.22 -5.77
C PRO A 320 -30.32 -1.26 -5.18
#